data_fa82354a67a6c7b095c1697f488c774d
#
_entry.id   fa82354a67a6c7b095c1697f488c774d
#
_cell.length_a   1.000
_cell.length_b   1.000
_cell.length_c   1.000
_cell.angle_alpha   90.00
_cell.angle_beta   90.00
_cell.angle_gamma   90.00
#
_symmetry.space_group_name_H-M   'P 1'
#
loop_
_entity.id
_entity.type
_entity.pdbx_description
1 polymer ?
#
loop_
_entity_poly.entity_id
_entity_poly.type
_entity_poly.pdbx_seq_one_letter_code
_entity_poly.pdbx_strand_id
1 'polypeptide(L)'
;LKRIVEETAGKGLREIIPSTMGEPVLYEHFEDILALCAKHDVKLNLTTNGTFPKYGASDWAARIVPVTSDVKISWNGACKTTHESIMLGSKWEESLRNLREFIAVRDAHATNGGNRCRVTLQLTFQESNVEELADIVRLGIELGVDRIKGHHLWAHFPEIEALSMRRNADAIRRWNVAVEQARKIAMEQPLANGRTILLENIFPLDEGSTQELTPDGLCPFLGQEAWVSAHGRFDPCCAPDAQRRTLGEFGELLDTSLLDIWQGDAYRALVASYRNR
;
A
#
# COMPACT_ATOMS: atom_id res chain seq x y z
N LEU A 1 -14.21 -9.50 11.99
CA LEU A 1 -12.94 -8.91 12.33
C LEU A 1 -12.63 -8.94 13.83
N LYS A 2 -13.56 -8.48 14.71
CA LYS A 2 -13.37 -8.45 16.18
C LYS A 2 -12.86 -9.79 16.71
N ARG A 3 -13.55 -10.91 16.39
CA ARG A 3 -13.14 -12.25 16.79
C ARG A 3 -11.72 -12.60 16.35
N ILE A 4 -11.35 -12.27 15.11
CA ILE A 4 -10.00 -12.51 14.58
C ILE A 4 -8.95 -11.79 15.42
N VAL A 5 -9.17 -10.49 15.69
CA VAL A 5 -8.23 -9.69 16.47
C VAL A 5 -8.10 -10.20 17.89
N GLU A 6 -9.22 -10.47 18.56
CA GLU A 6 -9.24 -10.98 19.94
C GLU A 6 -8.56 -12.36 20.06
N GLU A 7 -8.68 -13.21 19.04
CA GLU A 7 -8.06 -14.52 18.98
C GLU A 7 -6.53 -14.44 18.75
N THR A 8 -6.07 -13.50 17.92
CA THR A 8 -4.70 -13.47 17.40
C THR A 8 -3.81 -12.41 18.04
N ALA A 9 -4.39 -11.42 18.72
CA ALA A 9 -3.64 -10.41 19.48
C ALA A 9 -2.77 -11.08 20.56
N GLY A 10 -1.51 -10.67 20.64
CA GLY A 10 -0.52 -11.31 21.53
C GLY A 10 0.00 -12.67 21.05
N LYS A 11 -0.54 -13.22 19.94
CA LYS A 11 -0.12 -14.50 19.36
C LYS A 11 0.53 -14.36 17.97
N GLY A 12 0.98 -13.15 17.63
CA GLY A 12 1.70 -12.88 16.41
C GLY A 12 1.03 -11.86 15.48
N LEU A 13 -0.24 -11.50 15.68
CA LEU A 13 -0.86 -10.41 14.94
C LEU A 13 -0.16 -9.09 15.29
N ARG A 14 0.40 -8.45 14.29
CA ARG A 14 1.11 -7.16 14.43
C ARG A 14 0.39 -6.02 13.77
N GLU A 15 -0.27 -6.31 12.64
CA GLU A 15 -0.80 -5.28 11.77
C GLU A 15 -2.09 -5.74 11.07
N ILE A 16 -3.01 -4.80 10.86
CA ILE A 16 -4.25 -5.00 10.10
C ILE A 16 -4.18 -4.09 8.88
N ILE A 17 -4.49 -4.64 7.71
CA ILE A 17 -4.57 -3.93 6.44
C ILE A 17 -6.02 -3.98 5.94
N PRO A 18 -6.88 -3.01 6.28
CA PRO A 18 -8.31 -3.05 5.95
C PRO A 18 -8.54 -2.56 4.52
N SER A 19 -7.96 -3.22 3.54
CA SER A 19 -8.06 -2.74 2.15
C SER A 19 -7.83 -3.85 1.14
N THR A 20 -8.70 -3.90 0.14
CA THR A 20 -8.39 -4.48 -1.18
C THR A 20 -9.05 -3.70 -2.29
N MET A 21 -10.30 -3.32 -2.14
CA MET A 21 -11.10 -2.60 -3.13
C MET A 21 -11.91 -1.51 -2.43
N GLY A 22 -12.02 -0.34 -3.05
CA GLY A 22 -12.76 0.79 -2.51
C GLY A 22 -11.96 1.65 -1.51
N GLU A 23 -12.66 2.49 -0.76
CA GLU A 23 -12.08 3.42 0.21
C GLU A 23 -12.43 2.97 1.64
N PRO A 24 -11.43 2.58 2.45
CA PRO A 24 -11.68 2.03 3.78
C PRO A 24 -12.41 2.96 4.73
N VAL A 25 -12.16 4.27 4.67
CA VAL A 25 -12.83 5.24 5.58
C VAL A 25 -14.31 5.46 5.26
N LEU A 26 -14.82 4.92 4.15
CA LEU A 26 -16.25 4.86 3.85
C LEU A 26 -16.97 3.70 4.55
N TYR A 27 -16.22 2.72 5.08
CA TYR A 27 -16.82 1.62 5.80
C TYR A 27 -17.43 2.13 7.11
N GLU A 28 -18.72 1.88 7.32
CA GLU A 28 -19.48 2.42 8.45
C GLU A 28 -18.90 2.07 9.83
N HIS A 29 -18.22 0.91 9.92
CA HIS A 29 -17.57 0.41 11.12
C HIS A 29 -16.04 0.62 11.11
N PHE A 30 -15.52 1.57 10.34
CA PHE A 30 -14.08 1.81 10.29
C PHE A 30 -13.52 2.29 11.65
N GLU A 31 -14.29 3.07 12.39
CA GLU A 31 -13.92 3.51 13.74
C GLU A 31 -13.81 2.34 14.74
N ASP A 32 -14.61 1.27 14.55
CA ASP A 32 -14.48 0.05 15.37
C ASP A 32 -13.15 -0.66 15.10
N ILE A 33 -12.65 -0.59 13.87
CA ILE A 33 -11.31 -1.12 13.52
C ILE A 33 -10.24 -0.32 14.28
N LEU A 34 -10.32 1.01 14.29
CA LEU A 34 -9.38 1.85 15.03
C LEU A 34 -9.40 1.54 16.54
N ALA A 35 -10.61 1.39 17.11
CA ALA A 35 -10.78 1.02 18.51
C ALA A 35 -10.18 -0.35 18.85
N LEU A 36 -10.35 -1.34 17.96
CA LEU A 36 -9.73 -2.66 18.12
C LEU A 36 -8.20 -2.58 18.07
N CYS A 37 -7.65 -1.81 17.12
CA CYS A 37 -6.22 -1.57 17.02
C CYS A 37 -5.65 -0.96 18.32
N ALA A 38 -6.31 0.08 18.84
CA ALA A 38 -5.89 0.73 20.07
C ALA A 38 -5.98 -0.23 21.28
N LYS A 39 -7.10 -0.96 21.41
CA LYS A 39 -7.35 -1.88 22.54
C LYS A 39 -6.33 -3.00 22.64
N HIS A 40 -5.89 -3.52 21.50
CA HIS A 40 -5.04 -4.72 21.44
C HIS A 40 -3.59 -4.43 21.08
N ASP A 41 -3.19 -3.15 20.96
CA ASP A 41 -1.87 -2.69 20.48
C ASP A 41 -1.46 -3.32 19.14
N VAL A 42 -2.42 -3.47 18.25
CA VAL A 42 -2.22 -3.93 16.87
C VAL A 42 -2.15 -2.69 15.98
N LYS A 43 -1.20 -2.62 15.07
CA LYS A 43 -1.07 -1.45 14.20
C LYS A 43 -1.99 -1.54 12.99
N LEU A 44 -2.52 -0.39 12.60
CA LEU A 44 -3.19 -0.24 11.30
C LEU A 44 -2.14 0.05 10.21
N ASN A 45 -2.33 -0.51 9.04
CA ASN A 45 -1.62 -0.16 7.82
C ASN A 45 -2.66 0.18 6.76
N LEU A 46 -2.87 1.47 6.55
CA LEU A 46 -3.99 1.97 5.76
C LEU A 46 -3.54 2.33 4.34
N THR A 47 -4.34 1.93 3.34
CA THR A 47 -4.30 2.51 2.00
C THR A 47 -5.60 3.26 1.75
N THR A 48 -5.53 4.52 1.35
CA THR A 48 -6.68 5.41 1.15
C THR A 48 -6.49 6.24 -0.12
N ASN A 49 -7.59 6.67 -0.72
CA ASN A 49 -7.56 7.64 -1.82
C ASN A 49 -7.32 9.09 -1.33
N GLY A 50 -7.29 9.33 -0.03
CA GLY A 50 -7.02 10.63 0.57
C GLY A 50 -8.17 11.63 0.51
N THR A 51 -9.39 11.21 0.18
CA THR A 51 -10.56 12.12 0.15
C THR A 51 -11.10 12.45 1.54
N PHE A 52 -10.89 11.55 2.51
CA PHE A 52 -11.28 11.73 3.92
C PHE A 52 -12.73 12.23 4.11
N PRO A 53 -13.73 11.51 3.56
CA PRO A 53 -15.13 11.91 3.64
C PRO A 53 -15.65 11.97 5.09
N LYS A 54 -16.79 12.63 5.28
CA LYS A 54 -17.53 12.75 6.54
C LYS A 54 -16.88 13.72 7.56
N TYR A 55 -15.58 13.57 7.88
CA TYR A 55 -14.95 14.37 8.94
C TYR A 55 -13.87 15.32 8.45
N GLY A 56 -13.37 15.13 7.21
CA GLY A 56 -12.21 15.85 6.71
C GLY A 56 -10.86 15.28 7.15
N ALA A 57 -9.78 15.75 6.54
CA ALA A 57 -8.46 15.16 6.69
C ALA A 57 -7.89 15.31 8.11
N SER A 58 -8.08 16.47 8.75
CA SER A 58 -7.57 16.71 10.11
C SER A 58 -8.21 15.81 11.15
N ASP A 59 -9.54 15.66 11.12
CA ASP A 59 -10.27 14.84 12.09
C ASP A 59 -10.01 13.35 11.87
N TRP A 60 -9.92 12.90 10.61
CA TRP A 60 -9.51 11.54 10.31
C TRP A 60 -8.08 11.27 10.74
N ALA A 61 -7.14 12.21 10.50
CA ALA A 61 -5.76 12.07 10.93
C ALA A 61 -5.65 11.92 12.46
N ALA A 62 -6.40 12.73 13.23
CA ALA A 62 -6.40 12.65 14.69
C ALA A 62 -6.86 11.26 15.21
N ARG A 63 -7.73 10.57 14.47
CA ARG A 63 -8.22 9.22 14.82
C ARG A 63 -7.29 8.11 14.34
N ILE A 64 -6.72 8.26 13.13
CA ILE A 64 -5.93 7.23 12.44
C ILE A 64 -4.50 7.18 12.96
N VAL A 65 -3.83 8.34 13.06
CA VAL A 65 -2.40 8.44 13.37
C VAL A 65 -1.98 7.68 14.64
N PRO A 66 -2.72 7.76 15.76
CA PRO A 66 -2.29 7.11 17.01
C PRO A 66 -2.13 5.59 16.94
N VAL A 67 -2.89 4.94 16.06
CA VAL A 67 -2.94 3.47 15.95
C VAL A 67 -2.26 2.95 14.68
N THR A 68 -1.73 3.83 13.82
CA THR A 68 -1.29 3.47 12.48
C THR A 68 0.24 3.45 12.36
N SER A 69 0.76 2.42 11.72
CA SER A 69 2.18 2.31 11.35
C SER A 69 2.50 3.06 10.06
N ASP A 70 1.64 2.93 9.03
CA ASP A 70 1.85 3.46 7.69
C ASP A 70 0.50 3.84 7.04
N VAL A 71 0.36 5.08 6.62
CA VAL A 71 -0.75 5.53 5.78
C VAL A 71 -0.24 5.72 4.36
N LYS A 72 -0.75 4.92 3.44
CA LYS A 72 -0.47 5.01 2.02
C LYS A 72 -1.60 5.78 1.34
N ILE A 73 -1.28 6.93 0.80
CA ILE A 73 -2.22 7.77 0.05
C ILE A 73 -1.99 7.52 -1.43
N SER A 74 -3.02 7.07 -2.13
CA SER A 74 -2.97 6.84 -3.57
C SER A 74 -2.66 8.15 -4.30
N TRP A 75 -1.61 8.13 -5.14
CA TRP A 75 -1.11 9.33 -5.80
C TRP A 75 -0.48 8.98 -7.14
N ASN A 76 -0.82 9.67 -8.23
CA ASN A 76 -0.34 9.26 -9.54
C ASN A 76 0.11 10.38 -10.47
N GLY A 77 0.45 11.56 -9.95
CA GLY A 77 1.00 12.65 -10.76
C GLY A 77 1.65 13.73 -9.92
N ALA A 78 2.52 14.53 -10.52
CA ALA A 78 3.12 15.71 -9.91
C ALA A 78 2.34 17.00 -10.23
N CYS A 79 1.38 16.91 -11.14
CA CYS A 79 0.53 18.02 -11.55
C CYS A 79 -0.94 17.61 -11.65
N LYS A 80 -1.81 18.63 -11.70
CA LYS A 80 -3.25 18.47 -11.80
C LYS A 80 -3.66 17.57 -12.96
N THR A 81 -3.13 17.86 -14.15
CA THR A 81 -3.52 17.17 -15.37
C THR A 81 -3.27 15.68 -15.29
N THR A 82 -2.08 15.28 -14.90
CA THR A 82 -1.70 13.86 -14.80
C THR A 82 -2.43 13.19 -13.64
N HIS A 83 -2.46 13.82 -12.46
CA HIS A 83 -3.12 13.25 -11.29
C HIS A 83 -4.60 12.96 -11.54
N GLU A 84 -5.36 13.96 -12.03
CA GLU A 84 -6.80 13.84 -12.27
C GLU A 84 -7.15 12.91 -13.46
N SER A 85 -6.24 12.79 -14.44
CA SER A 85 -6.45 11.86 -15.57
C SER A 85 -6.34 10.40 -15.18
N ILE A 86 -5.50 10.08 -14.18
CA ILE A 86 -5.29 8.72 -13.68
C ILE A 86 -6.23 8.42 -12.51
N MET A 87 -6.37 9.37 -11.59
CA MET A 87 -7.21 9.26 -10.40
C MET A 87 -8.60 9.83 -10.67
N LEU A 88 -9.39 9.12 -11.46
CA LEU A 88 -10.71 9.58 -11.88
C LEU A 88 -11.60 9.97 -10.70
N GLY A 89 -12.17 11.19 -10.78
CA GLY A 89 -13.00 11.75 -9.72
C GLY A 89 -12.24 12.47 -8.60
N SER A 90 -10.91 12.40 -8.57
CA SER A 90 -10.10 13.20 -7.65
C SER A 90 -10.04 14.67 -8.09
N LYS A 91 -9.77 15.55 -7.14
CA LYS A 91 -9.53 16.98 -7.38
C LYS A 91 -8.18 17.33 -6.79
N TRP A 92 -7.25 17.75 -7.63
CA TRP A 92 -5.87 18.03 -7.28
C TRP A 92 -5.70 18.95 -6.05
N GLU A 93 -6.37 20.09 -6.06
CA GLU A 93 -6.28 21.06 -4.98
C GLU A 93 -6.83 20.52 -3.65
N GLU A 94 -7.86 19.68 -3.73
CA GLU A 94 -8.43 19.01 -2.56
C GLU A 94 -7.49 17.92 -2.03
N SER A 95 -6.92 17.11 -2.92
CA SER A 95 -5.95 16.08 -2.56
C SER A 95 -4.72 16.68 -1.88
N LEU A 96 -4.17 17.77 -2.42
CA LEU A 96 -3.05 18.49 -1.82
C LEU A 96 -3.41 19.07 -0.44
N ARG A 97 -4.56 19.71 -0.31
CA ARG A 97 -5.02 20.25 0.98
C ARG A 97 -5.15 19.15 2.02
N ASN A 98 -5.84 18.08 1.68
CA ASN A 98 -6.07 16.95 2.57
C ASN A 98 -4.76 16.30 3.01
N LEU A 99 -3.81 16.14 2.10
CA LEU A 99 -2.48 15.59 2.41
C LEU A 99 -1.71 16.50 3.38
N ARG A 100 -1.71 17.82 3.14
CA ARG A 100 -1.07 18.80 4.05
C ARG A 100 -1.69 18.78 5.44
N GLU A 101 -3.00 18.77 5.53
CA GLU A 101 -3.73 18.70 6.82
C GLU A 101 -3.40 17.40 7.56
N PHE A 102 -3.42 16.26 6.87
CA PHE A 102 -3.07 14.97 7.46
C PHE A 102 -1.64 14.97 8.01
N ILE A 103 -0.67 15.45 7.24
CA ILE A 103 0.73 15.53 7.66
C ILE A 103 0.92 16.47 8.84
N ALA A 104 0.24 17.61 8.87
CA ALA A 104 0.32 18.54 9.99
C ALA A 104 -0.15 17.90 11.30
N VAL A 105 -1.26 17.16 11.30
CA VAL A 105 -1.75 16.43 12.48
C VAL A 105 -0.79 15.31 12.88
N ARG A 106 -0.26 14.55 11.91
CA ARG A 106 0.74 13.50 12.14
C ARG A 106 2.00 14.05 12.82
N ASP A 107 2.51 15.17 12.33
CA ASP A 107 3.72 15.79 12.88
C ASP A 107 3.48 16.37 14.27
N ALA A 108 2.34 17.01 14.49
CA ALA A 108 1.94 17.49 15.82
C ALA A 108 1.83 16.33 16.82
N HIS A 109 1.22 15.21 16.43
CA HIS A 109 1.11 14.02 17.28
C HIS A 109 2.50 13.47 17.65
N ALA A 110 3.41 13.35 16.69
CA ALA A 110 4.77 12.88 16.93
C ALA A 110 5.59 13.83 17.80
N THR A 111 5.43 15.15 17.63
CA THR A 111 6.10 16.18 18.44
C THR A 111 5.63 16.14 19.88
N ASN A 112 4.37 15.80 20.13
CA ASN A 112 3.79 15.65 21.46
C ASN A 112 4.09 14.28 22.12
N GLY A 113 5.06 13.52 21.60
CA GLY A 113 5.50 12.25 22.16
C GLY A 113 4.69 11.02 21.72
N GLY A 114 3.76 11.17 20.77
CA GLY A 114 3.05 10.07 20.16
C GLY A 114 3.92 9.30 19.15
N ASN A 115 3.39 8.19 18.63
CA ASN A 115 4.05 7.43 17.58
C ASN A 115 4.15 8.26 16.28
N ARG A 116 5.24 8.05 15.53
CA ARG A 116 5.34 8.61 14.19
C ARG A 116 4.72 7.64 13.17
N CYS A 117 3.50 7.91 12.77
CA CYS A 117 2.90 7.25 11.63
C CYS A 117 3.65 7.65 10.34
N ARG A 118 4.07 6.67 9.54
CA ARG A 118 4.65 6.94 8.22
C ARG A 118 3.56 7.40 7.27
N VAL A 119 3.85 8.41 6.45
CA VAL A 119 3.01 8.81 5.32
C VAL A 119 3.71 8.46 4.02
N THR A 120 3.03 7.70 3.18
CA THR A 120 3.54 7.20 1.89
C THR A 120 2.65 7.68 0.76
N LEU A 121 3.25 8.19 -0.33
CA LEU A 121 2.53 8.28 -1.61
C LEU A 121 2.65 6.94 -2.32
N GLN A 122 1.50 6.33 -2.62
CA GLN A 122 1.40 5.03 -3.29
C GLN A 122 1.06 5.24 -4.76
N LEU A 123 1.98 4.85 -5.65
CA LEU A 123 1.86 5.04 -7.09
C LEU A 123 1.59 3.74 -7.84
N THR A 124 0.92 3.88 -8.98
CA THR A 124 0.98 2.91 -10.08
C THR A 124 1.88 3.49 -11.16
N PHE A 125 3.05 2.88 -11.39
CA PHE A 125 3.98 3.32 -12.41
C PHE A 125 3.46 2.92 -13.80
N GLN A 126 3.24 3.91 -14.65
CA GLN A 126 2.70 3.72 -15.99
C GLN A 126 3.20 4.80 -16.96
N GLU A 127 2.98 4.59 -18.24
CA GLU A 127 3.42 5.47 -19.32
C GLU A 127 3.07 6.94 -19.12
N SER A 128 1.87 7.22 -18.60
CA SER A 128 1.35 8.57 -18.46
C SER A 128 1.92 9.35 -17.27
N ASN A 129 2.68 8.72 -16.37
CA ASN A 129 3.26 9.41 -15.21
C ASN A 129 4.76 9.17 -15.00
N VAL A 130 5.41 8.39 -15.87
CA VAL A 130 6.82 8.03 -15.69
C VAL A 130 7.73 9.26 -15.70
N GLU A 131 7.47 10.23 -16.57
CA GLU A 131 8.31 11.43 -16.71
C GLU A 131 8.15 12.40 -15.51
N GLU A 132 7.06 12.27 -14.75
CA GLU A 132 6.83 13.06 -13.55
C GLU A 132 7.43 12.44 -12.26
N LEU A 133 8.07 11.27 -12.34
CA LEU A 133 8.54 10.56 -11.14
C LEU A 133 9.48 11.43 -10.28
N ALA A 134 10.40 12.17 -10.89
CA ALA A 134 11.30 13.07 -10.19
C ALA A 134 10.53 14.25 -9.53
N ASP A 135 9.52 14.78 -10.20
CA ASP A 135 8.69 15.87 -9.67
C ASP A 135 7.75 15.38 -8.57
N ILE A 136 7.26 14.15 -8.65
CA ILE A 136 6.53 13.51 -7.54
C ILE A 136 7.42 13.38 -6.30
N VAL A 137 8.70 13.05 -6.48
CA VAL A 137 9.65 13.01 -5.35
C VAL A 137 9.86 14.40 -4.75
N ARG A 138 10.04 15.45 -5.57
CA ARG A 138 10.15 16.85 -5.09
C ARG A 138 8.89 17.26 -4.32
N LEU A 139 7.72 16.97 -4.88
CA LEU A 139 6.44 17.25 -4.23
C LEU A 139 6.33 16.52 -2.88
N GLY A 140 6.72 15.24 -2.83
CA GLY A 140 6.74 14.47 -1.59
C GLY A 140 7.66 15.07 -0.53
N ILE A 141 8.84 15.56 -0.94
CA ILE A 141 9.79 16.26 -0.05
C ILE A 141 9.19 17.57 0.46
N GLU A 142 8.64 18.40 -0.42
CA GLU A 142 7.97 19.67 -0.06
C GLU A 142 6.85 19.44 0.95
N LEU A 143 6.04 18.43 0.76
CA LEU A 143 4.89 18.10 1.61
C LEU A 143 5.29 17.39 2.92
N GLY A 144 6.54 16.92 3.06
CA GLY A 144 6.98 16.17 4.24
C GLY A 144 6.54 14.70 4.28
N VAL A 145 6.34 14.10 3.12
CA VAL A 145 6.04 12.66 2.97
C VAL A 145 7.27 11.84 3.30
N ASP A 146 7.11 10.73 4.02
CA ASP A 146 8.24 9.90 4.45
C ASP A 146 8.71 8.95 3.34
N ARG A 147 7.80 8.53 2.43
CA ARG A 147 8.11 7.52 1.42
C ARG A 147 7.31 7.72 0.14
N ILE A 148 7.96 7.48 -0.99
CA ILE A 148 7.32 7.22 -2.29
C ILE A 148 7.45 5.73 -2.58
N LYS A 149 6.34 5.08 -2.83
CA LYS A 149 6.27 3.64 -3.13
C LYS A 149 5.35 3.41 -4.31
N GLY A 150 5.63 2.41 -5.12
CA GLY A 150 4.70 2.07 -6.19
C GLY A 150 4.87 0.66 -6.72
N HIS A 151 4.02 0.35 -7.66
CA HIS A 151 4.05 -0.89 -8.43
C HIS A 151 3.92 -0.54 -9.91
N HIS A 152 4.59 -1.31 -10.77
CA HIS A 152 4.33 -1.24 -12.20
C HIS A 152 2.90 -1.65 -12.48
N LEU A 153 2.26 -0.94 -13.42
CA LEU A 153 0.93 -1.32 -13.90
C LEU A 153 0.97 -2.77 -14.39
N TRP A 154 0.10 -3.57 -13.82
CA TRP A 154 -0.17 -4.90 -14.33
C TRP A 154 -1.28 -4.81 -15.39
N ALA A 155 -0.94 -5.05 -16.65
CA ALA A 155 -1.89 -5.02 -17.74
C ALA A 155 -2.75 -6.29 -17.76
N HIS A 156 -3.92 -6.24 -17.11
CA HIS A 156 -4.89 -7.36 -17.14
C HIS A 156 -5.68 -7.44 -18.44
N PHE A 157 -5.69 -6.35 -19.23
CA PHE A 157 -6.47 -6.21 -20.45
C PHE A 157 -5.60 -5.64 -21.56
N PRO A 158 -5.76 -6.10 -22.82
CA PRO A 158 -4.97 -5.61 -23.95
C PRO A 158 -5.05 -4.09 -24.16
N GLU A 159 -6.19 -3.48 -23.82
CA GLU A 159 -6.45 -2.04 -23.99
C GLU A 159 -5.53 -1.15 -23.16
N ILE A 160 -5.00 -1.68 -22.05
CA ILE A 160 -4.11 -0.94 -21.14
C ILE A 160 -2.65 -1.38 -21.26
N GLU A 161 -2.32 -2.32 -22.15
CA GLU A 161 -0.95 -2.81 -22.34
C GLU A 161 0.01 -1.68 -22.72
N ALA A 162 -0.46 -0.73 -23.55
CA ALA A 162 0.32 0.45 -23.95
C ALA A 162 0.75 1.34 -22.78
N LEU A 163 0.10 1.22 -21.62
CA LEU A 163 0.46 1.96 -20.40
C LEU A 163 1.55 1.28 -19.57
N SER A 164 1.89 0.02 -19.86
CA SER A 164 2.92 -0.71 -19.12
C SER A 164 4.33 -0.22 -19.46
N MET A 165 5.14 0.08 -18.45
CA MET A 165 6.56 0.40 -18.63
C MET A 165 7.42 -0.83 -19.00
N ARG A 166 6.87 -2.02 -18.89
CA ARG A 166 7.56 -3.28 -19.23
C ARG A 166 7.26 -3.78 -20.65
N ARG A 167 6.53 -3.00 -21.47
CA ARG A 167 6.07 -3.43 -22.81
C ARG A 167 7.17 -3.57 -23.86
N ASN A 168 8.23 -2.77 -23.76
CA ASN A 168 9.37 -2.80 -24.70
C ASN A 168 10.60 -2.10 -24.11
N ALA A 169 11.74 -2.25 -24.81
CA ALA A 169 13.02 -1.69 -24.37
C ALA A 169 13.02 -0.15 -24.27
N ASP A 170 12.28 0.57 -25.11
CA ASP A 170 12.20 2.04 -25.03
C ASP A 170 11.49 2.50 -23.77
N ALA A 171 10.39 1.87 -23.41
CA ALA A 171 9.66 2.17 -22.17
C ALA A 171 10.54 1.88 -20.94
N ILE A 172 11.27 0.76 -20.95
CA ILE A 172 12.22 0.40 -19.88
C ILE A 172 13.33 1.45 -19.77
N ARG A 173 13.93 1.90 -20.88
CA ARG A 173 14.96 2.95 -20.85
C ARG A 173 14.44 4.26 -20.25
N ARG A 174 13.23 4.70 -20.64
CA ARG A 174 12.62 5.91 -20.05
C ARG A 174 12.36 5.75 -18.56
N TRP A 175 11.87 4.59 -18.15
CA TRP A 175 11.74 4.24 -16.73
C TRP A 175 13.08 4.35 -16.00
N ASN A 176 14.14 3.75 -16.55
CA ASN A 176 15.47 3.75 -15.92
C ASN A 176 16.03 5.18 -15.76
N VAL A 177 15.83 6.05 -16.76
CA VAL A 177 16.19 7.48 -16.66
C VAL A 177 15.39 8.18 -15.57
N ALA A 178 14.08 7.96 -15.50
CA ALA A 178 13.23 8.54 -14.46
C ALA A 178 13.64 8.08 -13.05
N VAL A 179 14.00 6.81 -12.89
CA VAL A 179 14.51 6.25 -11.62
C VAL A 179 15.82 6.93 -11.20
N GLU A 180 16.76 7.11 -12.13
CA GLU A 180 18.03 7.78 -11.83
C GLU A 180 17.80 9.21 -11.33
N GLN A 181 16.95 9.97 -12.04
CA GLN A 181 16.59 11.35 -11.65
C GLN A 181 15.90 11.38 -10.28
N ALA A 182 14.93 10.51 -10.05
CA ALA A 182 14.19 10.43 -8.78
C ALA A 182 15.13 10.13 -7.60
N ARG A 183 16.05 9.17 -7.77
CA ARG A 183 17.05 8.80 -6.76
C ARG A 183 18.02 9.93 -6.45
N LYS A 184 18.47 10.65 -7.49
CA LYS A 184 19.33 11.82 -7.33
C LYS A 184 18.64 12.89 -6.47
N ILE A 185 17.38 13.23 -6.79
CA ILE A 185 16.61 14.20 -6.02
C ILE A 185 16.46 13.76 -4.55
N ALA A 186 16.09 12.49 -4.31
CA ALA A 186 15.93 11.97 -2.95
C ALA A 186 17.22 12.03 -2.12
N MET A 187 18.40 11.88 -2.76
CA MET A 187 19.69 11.98 -2.07
C MET A 187 20.12 13.43 -1.82
N GLU A 188 19.83 14.33 -2.74
CA GLU A 188 20.31 15.72 -2.69
C GLU A 188 19.39 16.64 -1.87
N GLN A 189 18.13 16.29 -1.72
CA GLN A 189 17.10 17.12 -1.08
C GLN A 189 16.51 16.42 0.15
N PRO A 190 17.00 16.75 1.35
CA PRO A 190 16.42 16.17 2.56
C PRO A 190 15.05 16.79 2.87
N LEU A 191 14.23 16.05 3.62
CA LEU A 191 13.01 16.55 4.24
C LEU A 191 13.34 17.67 5.24
N ALA A 192 12.37 18.51 5.58
CA ALA A 192 12.52 19.60 6.56
C ALA A 192 13.06 19.13 7.94
N ASN A 193 12.85 17.87 8.29
CA ASN A 193 13.38 17.26 9.51
C ASN A 193 14.79 16.64 9.35
N GLY A 194 15.47 16.87 8.24
CA GLY A 194 16.81 16.38 7.92
C GLY A 194 16.87 14.90 7.48
N ARG A 195 15.74 14.20 7.40
CA ARG A 195 15.71 12.80 6.94
C ARG A 195 15.65 12.74 5.41
N THR A 196 16.10 11.65 4.85
CA THR A 196 15.93 11.34 3.42
C THR A 196 14.58 10.71 3.17
N ILE A 197 13.87 11.15 2.13
CA ILE A 197 12.66 10.48 1.66
C ILE A 197 13.01 9.08 1.15
N LEU A 198 12.21 8.07 1.52
CA LEU A 198 12.44 6.69 1.09
C LEU A 198 11.82 6.45 -0.29
N LEU A 199 12.55 5.76 -1.15
CA LEU A 199 12.04 5.27 -2.44
C LEU A 199 11.93 3.74 -2.38
N GLU A 200 10.70 3.21 -2.50
CA GLU A 200 10.44 1.77 -2.41
C GLU A 200 9.83 1.26 -3.72
N ASN A 201 10.37 0.16 -4.25
CA ASN A 201 10.06 -0.40 -5.56
C ASN A 201 10.40 0.54 -6.74
N ILE A 202 11.29 1.50 -6.51
CA ILE A 202 11.80 2.43 -7.52
C ILE A 202 13.25 2.05 -7.82
N PHE A 203 13.42 1.11 -8.76
CA PHE A 203 14.72 0.60 -9.20
C PHE A 203 14.72 0.37 -10.72
N PRO A 204 15.91 0.39 -11.37
CA PRO A 204 16.01 0.11 -12.79
C PRO A 204 15.48 -1.27 -13.14
N LEU A 205 14.89 -1.38 -14.33
CA LEU A 205 14.50 -2.63 -14.94
C LEU A 205 15.59 -3.12 -15.90
N ASP A 206 15.68 -4.43 -16.10
CA ASP A 206 16.56 -5.02 -17.09
C ASP A 206 16.02 -4.76 -18.49
N GLU A 207 16.82 -4.12 -19.33
CA GLU A 207 16.46 -3.80 -20.73
C GLU A 207 16.34 -5.06 -21.63
N GLY A 208 16.97 -6.17 -21.23
CA GLY A 208 16.84 -7.45 -21.91
C GLY A 208 15.55 -8.21 -21.63
N SER A 209 14.78 -7.78 -20.62
CA SER A 209 13.57 -8.47 -20.17
C SER A 209 12.33 -7.60 -20.34
N THR A 210 11.59 -7.84 -21.42
CA THR A 210 10.27 -7.20 -21.65
C THR A 210 9.10 -8.02 -21.08
N GLN A 211 9.36 -9.20 -20.52
CA GLN A 211 8.32 -10.04 -19.94
C GLN A 211 8.06 -9.66 -18.48
N GLU A 212 6.80 -9.77 -18.07
CA GLU A 212 6.45 -9.77 -16.65
C GLU A 212 7.02 -11.04 -16.02
N LEU A 213 8.17 -10.89 -15.39
CA LEU A 213 8.73 -12.00 -14.63
C LEU A 213 8.01 -12.08 -13.29
N THR A 214 7.32 -13.18 -13.08
CA THR A 214 6.99 -13.58 -11.71
C THR A 214 8.32 -13.76 -10.99
N PRO A 215 8.57 -13.05 -9.89
CA PRO A 215 9.84 -13.20 -9.19
C PRO A 215 10.09 -14.66 -8.84
N ASP A 216 11.24 -15.18 -9.25
CA ASP A 216 11.70 -16.49 -8.80
C ASP A 216 12.04 -16.41 -7.32
N GLY A 217 11.57 -17.35 -6.53
CA GLY A 217 11.90 -17.44 -5.11
C GLY A 217 10.68 -17.55 -4.19
N LEU A 218 10.96 -17.41 -2.91
CA LEU A 218 9.94 -17.55 -1.87
C LEU A 218 8.99 -16.35 -1.89
N CYS A 219 7.70 -16.63 -1.87
CA CYS A 219 6.69 -15.59 -1.68
C CYS A 219 6.88 -14.92 -0.30
N PRO A 220 7.11 -13.59 -0.22
CA PRO A 220 7.36 -12.91 1.06
C PRO A 220 6.12 -12.84 1.94
N PHE A 221 4.93 -13.08 1.38
CA PHE A 221 3.64 -12.96 2.08
C PHE A 221 3.13 -14.30 2.60
N LEU A 222 3.43 -15.40 1.90
CA LEU A 222 2.96 -16.73 2.29
C LEU A 222 3.55 -17.15 3.65
N GLY A 223 2.69 -17.47 4.59
CA GLY A 223 3.10 -17.77 5.97
C GLY A 223 3.43 -16.53 6.82
N GLN A 224 3.18 -15.32 6.30
CA GLN A 224 3.35 -14.05 7.01
C GLN A 224 2.04 -13.25 7.03
N GLU A 225 1.24 -13.32 5.99
CA GLU A 225 -0.02 -12.60 5.86
C GLU A 225 -1.20 -13.57 5.68
N ALA A 226 -2.32 -13.25 6.33
CA ALA A 226 -3.59 -13.89 6.13
C ALA A 226 -4.55 -12.93 5.41
N TRP A 227 -5.15 -13.36 4.34
CA TRP A 227 -6.19 -12.62 3.65
C TRP A 227 -7.55 -13.17 4.03
N VAL A 228 -8.48 -12.27 4.35
CA VAL A 228 -9.84 -12.65 4.72
C VAL A 228 -10.79 -11.88 3.83
N SER A 229 -11.59 -12.58 3.05
CA SER A 229 -12.59 -11.95 2.19
C SER A 229 -13.74 -11.36 3.00
N ALA A 230 -14.55 -10.49 2.38
CA ALA A 230 -15.76 -9.93 2.98
C ALA A 230 -16.76 -10.99 3.45
N HIS A 231 -16.69 -12.19 2.87
CA HIS A 231 -17.55 -13.34 3.22
C HIS A 231 -16.93 -14.27 4.29
N GLY A 232 -15.74 -13.94 4.78
CA GLY A 232 -15.06 -14.71 5.83
C GLY A 232 -14.19 -15.86 5.32
N ARG A 233 -13.99 -16.02 4.00
CA ARG A 233 -13.07 -17.01 3.46
C ARG A 233 -11.63 -16.63 3.75
N PHE A 234 -10.83 -17.58 4.21
CA PHE A 234 -9.39 -17.45 4.31
C PHE A 234 -8.74 -17.66 2.93
N ASP A 235 -7.88 -16.74 2.56
CA ASP A 235 -7.07 -16.82 1.35
C ASP A 235 -5.57 -16.69 1.72
N PRO A 236 -4.68 -17.53 1.18
CA PRO A 236 -3.25 -17.50 1.51
C PRO A 236 -2.48 -16.43 0.74
N CYS A 237 -3.12 -15.74 -0.20
CA CYS A 237 -2.47 -14.89 -1.19
C CYS A 237 -3.39 -13.74 -1.63
N CYS A 238 -2.79 -12.60 -1.99
CA CYS A 238 -3.48 -11.44 -2.55
C CYS A 238 -3.77 -11.54 -4.06
N ALA A 239 -3.36 -12.62 -4.73
CA ALA A 239 -3.60 -12.81 -6.15
C ALA A 239 -5.09 -12.72 -6.52
N PRO A 240 -5.43 -12.44 -7.80
CA PRO A 240 -6.81 -12.48 -8.27
C PRO A 240 -7.52 -13.79 -7.92
N ASP A 241 -8.84 -13.73 -7.69
CA ASP A 241 -9.63 -14.83 -7.11
C ASP A 241 -9.46 -16.17 -7.85
N ALA A 242 -9.43 -16.13 -9.18
CA ALA A 242 -9.23 -17.33 -9.99
C ALA A 242 -7.89 -18.02 -9.74
N GLN A 243 -6.82 -17.23 -9.52
CA GLN A 243 -5.48 -17.76 -9.29
C GLN A 243 -5.31 -18.24 -7.86
N ARG A 244 -5.78 -17.51 -6.86
CA ARG A 244 -5.63 -17.91 -5.45
C ARG A 244 -6.44 -19.15 -5.11
N ARG A 245 -7.55 -19.41 -5.80
CA ARG A 245 -8.34 -20.65 -5.65
C ARG A 245 -7.58 -21.90 -6.10
N THR A 246 -6.61 -21.77 -7.01
CA THR A 246 -5.76 -22.91 -7.41
C THR A 246 -4.80 -23.35 -6.32
N LEU A 247 -4.60 -22.55 -5.28
CA LEU A 247 -3.73 -22.88 -4.14
C LEU A 247 -4.38 -23.81 -3.13
N GLY A 248 -5.69 -23.98 -3.19
CA GLY A 248 -6.48 -24.83 -2.31
C GLY A 248 -7.54 -24.10 -1.52
N GLU A 249 -8.34 -24.87 -0.80
CA GLU A 249 -9.35 -24.38 0.15
C GLU A 249 -8.87 -24.67 1.58
N PHE A 250 -8.88 -23.64 2.44
CA PHE A 250 -8.30 -23.71 3.78
C PHE A 250 -9.33 -23.56 4.90
N GLY A 251 -10.53 -23.07 4.56
CA GLY A 251 -11.64 -22.90 5.48
C GLY A 251 -12.24 -21.50 5.50
N GLU A 252 -13.35 -21.38 6.21
CA GLU A 252 -14.09 -20.15 6.41
C GLU A 252 -14.07 -19.73 7.87
N LEU A 253 -13.84 -18.45 8.11
CA LEU A 253 -13.75 -17.89 9.45
C LEU A 253 -15.11 -17.77 10.15
N LEU A 254 -16.21 -18.06 9.46
CA LEU A 254 -17.52 -18.17 10.10
C LEU A 254 -17.58 -19.41 11.02
N ASP A 255 -16.99 -20.51 10.57
CA ASP A 255 -17.08 -21.83 11.21
C ASP A 255 -15.79 -22.23 11.97
N THR A 256 -14.64 -21.70 11.54
CA THR A 256 -13.32 -22.10 12.06
C THR A 256 -12.56 -20.87 12.56
N SER A 257 -11.68 -21.03 13.54
CA SER A 257 -10.82 -19.94 13.98
C SER A 257 -9.68 -19.67 12.99
N LEU A 258 -9.17 -18.42 12.94
CA LEU A 258 -8.03 -18.11 12.09
C LEU A 258 -6.79 -18.91 12.49
N LEU A 259 -6.59 -19.13 13.79
CA LEU A 259 -5.45 -19.89 14.29
C LEU A 259 -5.53 -21.38 13.90
N ASP A 260 -6.72 -21.96 13.92
CA ASP A 260 -6.90 -23.35 13.50
C ASP A 260 -6.61 -23.53 12.01
N ILE A 261 -7.05 -22.60 11.16
CA ILE A 261 -6.70 -22.60 9.73
C ILE A 261 -5.20 -22.40 9.54
N TRP A 262 -4.62 -21.42 10.21
CA TRP A 262 -3.19 -21.06 10.10
C TRP A 262 -2.26 -22.19 10.54
N GLN A 263 -2.68 -22.94 11.55
CA GLN A 263 -1.94 -24.08 12.10
C GLN A 263 -2.35 -25.41 11.47
N GLY A 264 -3.40 -25.41 10.65
CA GLY A 264 -3.94 -26.61 10.00
C GLY A 264 -2.98 -27.21 8.97
N ASP A 265 -3.06 -28.54 8.81
CA ASP A 265 -2.13 -29.29 7.96
C ASP A 265 -2.16 -28.83 6.50
N ALA A 266 -3.33 -28.48 5.96
CA ALA A 266 -3.50 -28.03 4.58
C ALA A 266 -2.70 -26.73 4.31
N TYR A 267 -2.83 -25.72 5.17
CA TYR A 267 -2.10 -24.47 5.02
C TYR A 267 -0.61 -24.63 5.28
N ARG A 268 -0.24 -25.39 6.30
CA ARG A 268 1.17 -25.71 6.62
C ARG A 268 1.85 -26.46 5.47
N ALA A 269 1.17 -27.39 4.82
CA ALA A 269 1.68 -28.11 3.66
C ALA A 269 1.93 -27.16 2.48
N LEU A 270 1.01 -26.21 2.22
CA LEU A 270 1.20 -25.17 1.21
C LEU A 270 2.45 -24.33 1.51
N VAL A 271 2.59 -23.81 2.73
CA VAL A 271 3.74 -23.01 3.15
C VAL A 271 5.04 -23.79 3.00
N ALA A 272 5.07 -25.07 3.42
CA ALA A 272 6.23 -25.94 3.31
C ALA A 272 6.62 -26.21 1.85
N SER A 273 5.65 -26.39 0.95
CA SER A 273 5.90 -26.64 -0.47
C SER A 273 6.64 -25.49 -1.15
N TYR A 274 6.42 -24.26 -0.69
CA TYR A 274 7.10 -23.07 -1.21
C TYR A 274 8.49 -22.84 -0.60
N ARG A 275 8.72 -23.30 0.63
CA ARG A 275 10.04 -23.16 1.29
C ARG A 275 11.07 -24.18 0.80
N ASN A 276 10.61 -25.28 0.19
CA ASN A 276 11.45 -26.38 -0.27
C ASN A 276 11.73 -26.32 -1.79
N ARG A 277 11.36 -25.23 -2.47
CA ARG A 277 11.71 -24.92 -3.86
C ARG A 277 12.95 -24.03 -3.91
#